data_d4fe0cb60e9afba39489d943fa05fe35
#
_entry.id   d4fe0cb60e9afba39489d943fa05fe35
#
_cell.length_a   1.000
_cell.length_b   1.000
_cell.length_c   1.000
_cell.angle_alpha   90.00
_cell.angle_beta   90.00
_cell.angle_gamma   90.00
#
_symmetry.space_group_name_H-M   'P 1'
#
loop_
_entity.id
_entity.type
_entity.pdbx_description
1 polymer ?
#
loop_
_entity_poly.entity_id
_entity_poly.type
_entity_poly.pdbx_seq_one_letter_code
_entity_poly.pdbx_strand_id
1 'polypeptide(L)'
;MRYEFTVGRSCRVKNFLKEHDISKGLLAKIKFEGGHIWVNGEEQFATYPVHEGDVVAIEIPDEAPHETLKPIPFDLDIVYEDDNFLVINKPYGYASIPSVNHDNTMANFVKHHFVSNNYPNQRVHIVTRLDKDTSGLMLFAKHGYAHARMDKQLQQKSIKKHYYALVEGDTKLEEQGEIIAPIARDVDSIITRRVHKSGKYAHTSYRLVADYGRVKLVDINLHTGRTHQIRVHFAHLGLPLLGDDLYGGSLDYGIERQALHCHRLAFIDPFTKKEMVHASSLTDDFETVIMNLQTKKD
;
A
#
# COMPACT_ATOMS: atom_id res chain seq x y z
N MET A 1 14.18 -16.34 10.89
CA MET A 1 13.47 -16.81 9.65
C MET A 1 14.46 -17.45 8.71
N ARG A 2 14.14 -18.65 8.14
CA ARG A 2 15.05 -19.40 7.27
C ARG A 2 14.54 -19.40 5.82
N TYR A 3 15.46 -19.16 4.87
CA TYR A 3 15.20 -19.22 3.42
C TYR A 3 16.27 -20.06 2.74
N GLU A 4 15.87 -20.82 1.73
CA GLU A 4 16.77 -21.66 0.93
C GLU A 4 16.69 -21.32 -0.55
N PHE A 5 17.82 -21.33 -1.23
CA PHE A 5 17.94 -20.98 -2.64
C PHE A 5 18.90 -21.93 -3.33
N THR A 6 18.55 -22.39 -4.53
CA THR A 6 19.47 -23.18 -5.38
C THR A 6 20.30 -22.26 -6.23
N VAL A 7 21.59 -22.48 -6.27
CA VAL A 7 22.55 -21.70 -7.04
C VAL A 7 22.47 -22.08 -8.52
N GLY A 8 22.17 -21.10 -9.38
CA GLY A 8 22.08 -21.29 -10.84
C GLY A 8 23.39 -21.07 -11.61
N ARG A 9 24.42 -20.48 -10.96
CA ARG A 9 25.74 -20.25 -11.57
C ARG A 9 26.82 -20.05 -10.51
N SER A 10 28.05 -20.42 -10.83
CA SER A 10 29.16 -20.23 -9.89
C SER A 10 29.43 -18.76 -9.57
N CYS A 11 29.52 -18.45 -8.28
CA CYS A 11 29.83 -17.11 -7.78
C CYS A 11 30.25 -17.16 -6.30
N ARG A 12 30.34 -16.03 -5.63
CA ARG A 12 30.48 -15.97 -4.15
C ARG A 12 29.12 -15.80 -3.50
N VAL A 13 28.93 -16.41 -2.32
CA VAL A 13 27.69 -16.31 -1.53
C VAL A 13 27.15 -14.88 -1.45
N LYS A 14 28.00 -13.88 -1.15
CA LYS A 14 27.56 -12.48 -1.07
C LYS A 14 26.95 -11.93 -2.36
N ASN A 15 27.46 -12.38 -3.52
CA ASN A 15 26.95 -11.94 -4.82
C ASN A 15 25.64 -12.65 -5.14
N PHE A 16 25.59 -13.96 -4.85
CA PHE A 16 24.38 -14.77 -4.96
C PHE A 16 23.24 -14.21 -4.10
N LEU A 17 23.48 -13.93 -2.82
CA LEU A 17 22.50 -13.36 -1.92
C LEU A 17 22.02 -11.96 -2.35
N LYS A 18 22.91 -11.15 -2.95
CA LYS A 18 22.53 -9.87 -3.54
C LYS A 18 21.52 -10.03 -4.70
N GLU A 19 21.65 -11.07 -5.52
CA GLU A 19 20.71 -11.39 -6.60
C GLU A 19 19.33 -11.81 -6.03
N HIS A 20 19.29 -12.30 -4.79
CA HIS A 20 18.08 -12.68 -4.05
C HIS A 20 17.57 -11.57 -3.11
N ASP A 21 17.90 -10.31 -3.39
CA ASP A 21 17.42 -9.12 -2.67
C ASP A 21 17.92 -8.99 -1.22
N ILE A 22 18.98 -9.75 -0.86
CA ILE A 22 19.67 -9.54 0.41
C ILE A 22 20.58 -8.31 0.27
N SER A 23 20.14 -7.20 0.83
CA SER A 23 20.93 -5.95 0.83
C SER A 23 22.21 -6.08 1.64
N LYS A 24 23.18 -5.17 1.41
CA LYS A 24 24.41 -5.15 2.22
C LYS A 24 24.11 -5.00 3.71
N GLY A 25 23.10 -4.19 4.08
CA GLY A 25 22.69 -4.00 5.48
C GLY A 25 22.06 -5.27 6.06
N LEU A 26 21.20 -5.98 5.32
CA LEU A 26 20.62 -7.23 5.76
C LEU A 26 21.69 -8.33 5.88
N LEU A 27 22.62 -8.41 4.93
CA LEU A 27 23.75 -9.34 5.02
C LEU A 27 24.65 -9.05 6.25
N ALA A 28 24.83 -7.78 6.63
CA ALA A 28 25.55 -7.43 7.84
C ALA A 28 24.82 -7.91 9.10
N LYS A 29 23.50 -7.74 9.16
CA LYS A 29 22.67 -8.27 10.26
C LYS A 29 22.77 -9.80 10.35
N ILE A 30 22.63 -10.52 9.25
CA ILE A 30 22.79 -11.98 9.19
C ILE A 30 24.17 -12.38 9.78
N LYS A 31 25.23 -11.66 9.44
CA LYS A 31 26.59 -11.98 9.88
C LYS A 31 26.92 -11.66 11.34
N PHE A 32 26.28 -10.64 11.91
CA PHE A 32 26.72 -10.04 13.18
C PHE A 32 25.62 -9.92 14.24
N GLU A 33 24.36 -10.18 13.89
CA GLU A 33 23.22 -10.03 14.81
C GLU A 33 22.47 -11.36 15.04
N GLY A 34 23.18 -12.49 14.93
CA GLY A 34 22.62 -13.82 15.25
C GLY A 34 21.95 -14.55 14.07
N GLY A 35 22.23 -14.13 12.85
CA GLY A 35 21.85 -14.89 11.66
C GLY A 35 22.96 -15.85 11.22
N HIS A 36 22.63 -16.76 10.30
CA HIS A 36 23.53 -17.78 9.79
C HIS A 36 23.46 -17.93 8.27
N ILE A 37 24.51 -18.44 7.67
CA ILE A 37 24.58 -18.78 6.24
C ILE A 37 25.13 -20.22 6.16
N TRP A 38 24.40 -21.07 5.44
CA TRP A 38 24.85 -22.43 5.15
C TRP A 38 24.96 -22.64 3.64
N VAL A 39 25.91 -23.49 3.24
CA VAL A 39 26.02 -24.02 1.89
C VAL A 39 26.01 -25.54 2.01
N ASN A 40 25.06 -26.19 1.37
CA ASN A 40 24.86 -27.66 1.43
C ASN A 40 24.79 -28.20 2.87
N GLY A 41 24.20 -27.42 3.79
CA GLY A 41 24.05 -27.76 5.20
C GLY A 41 25.24 -27.41 6.11
N GLU A 42 26.36 -26.97 5.58
CA GLU A 42 27.54 -26.52 6.34
C GLU A 42 27.56 -25.00 6.48
N GLU A 43 27.83 -24.48 7.68
CA GLU A 43 27.93 -23.04 7.93
C GLU A 43 29.13 -22.44 7.21
N GLN A 44 28.90 -21.37 6.47
CA GLN A 44 29.92 -20.75 5.61
C GLN A 44 29.91 -19.22 5.71
N PHE A 45 31.02 -18.62 5.32
CA PHE A 45 31.16 -17.17 5.23
C PHE A 45 30.60 -16.60 3.93
N ALA A 46 30.20 -15.34 3.92
CA ALA A 46 29.69 -14.64 2.75
C ALA A 46 30.68 -14.55 1.56
N THR A 47 31.97 -14.86 1.80
CA THR A 47 33.01 -14.90 0.75
C THR A 47 33.20 -16.30 0.14
N TYR A 48 32.53 -17.32 0.68
CA TYR A 48 32.63 -18.71 0.22
C TYR A 48 32.22 -18.82 -1.25
N PRO A 49 32.94 -19.58 -2.08
CA PRO A 49 32.55 -19.86 -3.45
C PRO A 49 31.40 -20.87 -3.48
N VAL A 50 30.43 -20.63 -4.33
CA VAL A 50 29.31 -21.55 -4.60
C VAL A 50 29.26 -21.88 -6.08
N HIS A 51 28.78 -23.09 -6.39
CA HIS A 51 28.70 -23.64 -7.75
C HIS A 51 27.25 -23.91 -8.12
N GLU A 52 27.00 -24.09 -9.39
CA GLU A 52 25.67 -24.48 -9.87
C GLU A 52 25.21 -25.77 -9.21
N GLY A 53 23.96 -25.77 -8.71
CA GLY A 53 23.36 -26.88 -7.99
C GLY A 53 23.54 -26.83 -6.46
N ASP A 54 24.47 -26.01 -5.93
CA ASP A 54 24.59 -25.83 -4.48
C ASP A 54 23.30 -25.25 -3.88
N VAL A 55 23.01 -25.58 -2.62
CA VAL A 55 21.90 -25.03 -1.86
C VAL A 55 22.47 -24.05 -0.83
N VAL A 56 22.10 -22.78 -0.95
CA VAL A 56 22.43 -21.73 0.03
C VAL A 56 21.22 -21.49 0.91
N ALA A 57 21.37 -21.75 2.20
CA ALA A 57 20.37 -21.40 3.21
C ALA A 57 20.83 -20.21 4.02
N ILE A 58 19.91 -19.32 4.37
CA ILE A 58 20.16 -18.19 5.27
C ILE A 58 19.15 -18.18 6.41
N GLU A 59 19.59 -17.78 7.56
CA GLU A 59 18.72 -17.43 8.68
C GLU A 59 18.82 -15.93 8.94
N ILE A 60 17.70 -15.25 8.79
CA ILE A 60 17.57 -13.82 9.06
C ILE A 60 17.17 -13.67 10.53
N PRO A 61 17.92 -12.92 11.35
CA PRO A 61 17.59 -12.68 12.74
C PRO A 61 16.29 -11.86 12.84
N ASP A 62 15.61 -12.01 13.97
CA ASP A 62 14.41 -11.25 14.25
C ASP A 62 14.74 -9.76 14.42
N GLU A 63 13.82 -8.90 14.01
CA GLU A 63 14.00 -7.46 14.13
C GLU A 63 13.65 -6.98 15.53
N ALA A 64 14.49 -6.10 16.08
CA ALA A 64 14.14 -5.41 17.31
C ALA A 64 12.82 -4.64 17.15
N PRO A 65 11.93 -4.67 18.15
CA PRO A 65 10.69 -3.92 18.14
C PRO A 65 10.95 -2.42 17.94
N HIS A 66 10.04 -1.75 17.22
CA HIS A 66 10.09 -0.29 17.11
C HIS A 66 9.55 0.31 18.42
N GLU A 67 10.44 0.80 19.29
CA GLU A 67 10.12 1.25 20.66
C GLU A 67 9.10 2.40 20.71
N THR A 68 9.10 3.30 19.72
CA THR A 68 8.23 4.46 19.69
C THR A 68 6.82 4.17 19.17
N LEU A 69 6.60 3.05 18.48
CA LEU A 69 5.28 2.67 17.98
C LEU A 69 4.55 1.84 19.04
N LYS A 70 3.57 2.44 19.71
CA LYS A 70 2.79 1.79 20.76
C LYS A 70 1.74 0.84 20.15
N PRO A 71 1.58 -0.40 20.67
CA PRO A 71 0.48 -1.27 20.29
C PRO A 71 -0.84 -0.72 20.86
N ILE A 72 -1.87 -0.63 20.03
CA ILE A 72 -3.19 -0.16 20.42
C ILE A 72 -4.22 -1.20 19.98
N PRO A 73 -5.07 -1.73 20.90
CA PRO A 73 -6.12 -2.69 20.57
C PRO A 73 -7.06 -2.17 19.49
N PHE A 74 -7.32 -2.98 18.49
CA PHE A 74 -8.28 -2.71 17.43
C PHE A 74 -8.67 -4.02 16.75
N ASP A 75 -9.92 -4.18 16.37
CA ASP A 75 -10.40 -5.33 15.60
C ASP A 75 -10.11 -5.07 14.11
N LEU A 76 -9.07 -5.71 13.60
CA LEU A 76 -8.62 -5.55 12.21
C LEU A 76 -9.47 -6.41 11.29
N ASP A 77 -10.04 -5.82 10.25
CA ASP A 77 -10.62 -6.56 9.12
C ASP A 77 -9.48 -7.10 8.24
N ILE A 78 -9.03 -8.33 8.55
CA ILE A 78 -7.93 -9.00 7.86
C ILE A 78 -8.46 -9.73 6.64
N VAL A 79 -8.05 -9.27 5.45
CA VAL A 79 -8.43 -9.88 4.16
C VAL A 79 -7.51 -11.04 3.79
N TYR A 80 -6.23 -10.93 4.15
CA TYR A 80 -5.22 -11.97 3.90
C TYR A 80 -4.07 -11.84 4.87
N GLU A 81 -3.54 -12.96 5.31
CA GLU A 81 -2.32 -13.02 6.09
C GLU A 81 -1.56 -14.33 5.81
N ASP A 82 -0.23 -14.20 5.64
CA ASP A 82 0.72 -15.31 5.59
C ASP A 82 1.98 -14.99 6.43
N ASP A 83 3.07 -15.70 6.23
CA ASP A 83 4.31 -15.48 6.95
C ASP A 83 5.00 -14.15 6.57
N ASN A 84 4.74 -13.62 5.38
CA ASN A 84 5.43 -12.48 4.80
C ASN A 84 4.57 -11.21 4.74
N PHE A 85 3.26 -11.35 4.53
CA PHE A 85 2.36 -10.25 4.21
C PHE A 85 1.08 -10.27 5.04
N LEU A 86 0.55 -9.07 5.26
CA LEU A 86 -0.76 -8.83 5.84
C LEU A 86 -1.50 -7.83 4.95
N VAL A 87 -2.70 -8.17 4.49
CA VAL A 87 -3.63 -7.28 3.78
C VAL A 87 -4.83 -7.04 4.67
N ILE A 88 -5.14 -5.80 4.94
CA ILE A 88 -6.29 -5.39 5.73
C ILE A 88 -7.23 -4.52 4.91
N ASN A 89 -8.51 -4.55 5.24
CA ASN A 89 -9.49 -3.55 4.80
C ASN A 89 -9.53 -2.41 5.83
N LYS A 90 -8.86 -1.32 5.51
CA LYS A 90 -8.77 -0.16 6.40
C LYS A 90 -10.10 0.58 6.48
N PRO A 91 -10.68 0.82 7.66
CA PRO A 91 -11.80 1.75 7.81
C PRO A 91 -11.34 3.19 7.57
N TYR A 92 -12.28 4.09 7.25
CA TYR A 92 -12.00 5.53 7.26
C TYR A 92 -11.81 6.07 8.69
N GLY A 93 -11.34 7.30 8.81
CA GLY A 93 -11.12 7.98 10.10
C GLY A 93 -9.76 7.73 10.73
N TYR A 94 -8.99 6.75 10.27
CA TYR A 94 -7.67 6.43 10.83
C TYR A 94 -6.54 6.68 9.83
N ALA A 95 -5.50 7.40 10.28
CA ALA A 95 -4.30 7.60 9.49
C ALA A 95 -3.50 6.29 9.33
N SER A 96 -2.72 6.16 8.26
CA SER A 96 -1.89 4.98 8.05
C SER A 96 -0.70 4.90 9.02
N ILE A 97 -0.11 6.05 9.38
CA ILE A 97 1.09 6.17 10.23
C ILE A 97 0.90 7.26 11.27
N PRO A 98 1.56 7.15 12.44
CA PRO A 98 1.57 8.21 13.45
C PRO A 98 2.12 9.53 12.92
N SER A 99 1.59 10.61 13.45
CA SER A 99 2.06 11.97 13.24
C SER A 99 1.77 12.81 14.48
N VAL A 100 2.22 14.08 14.51
CA VAL A 100 1.98 14.98 15.63
C VAL A 100 0.48 15.06 16.04
N ASN A 101 -0.41 14.87 15.07
CA ASN A 101 -1.86 15.00 15.28
C ASN A 101 -2.61 13.64 15.29
N HIS A 102 -1.91 12.53 15.17
CA HIS A 102 -2.54 11.20 15.05
C HIS A 102 -1.73 10.16 15.81
N ASP A 103 -2.22 9.77 16.98
CA ASP A 103 -1.60 8.73 17.82
C ASP A 103 -2.21 7.34 17.58
N ASN A 104 -3.48 7.28 17.18
CA ASN A 104 -4.21 6.05 16.87
C ASN A 104 -4.20 5.82 15.36
N THR A 105 -3.33 4.96 14.87
CA THR A 105 -3.16 4.75 13.44
C THR A 105 -3.15 3.28 13.09
N MET A 106 -3.31 2.96 11.79
CA MET A 106 -3.25 1.56 11.33
C MET A 106 -1.93 0.88 11.72
N ALA A 107 -0.81 1.62 11.74
CA ALA A 107 0.45 1.07 12.22
C ALA A 107 0.40 0.62 13.69
N ASN A 108 -0.28 1.38 14.56
CA ASN A 108 -0.46 1.02 15.98
C ASN A 108 -1.34 -0.24 16.14
N PHE A 109 -2.40 -0.35 15.33
CA PHE A 109 -3.32 -1.47 15.36
C PHE A 109 -2.68 -2.76 14.84
N VAL A 110 -1.94 -2.68 13.73
CA VAL A 110 -1.14 -3.80 13.22
C VAL A 110 -0.02 -4.19 14.20
N LYS A 111 0.60 -3.22 14.88
CA LYS A 111 1.55 -3.50 15.97
C LYS A 111 0.91 -4.31 17.08
N HIS A 112 -0.31 -3.94 17.50
CA HIS A 112 -1.05 -4.70 18.50
C HIS A 112 -1.34 -6.13 18.03
N HIS A 113 -1.76 -6.32 16.79
CA HIS A 113 -2.00 -7.62 16.19
C HIS A 113 -0.74 -8.51 16.24
N PHE A 114 0.44 -7.96 15.88
CA PHE A 114 1.70 -8.71 15.92
C PHE A 114 2.11 -9.09 17.35
N VAL A 115 1.96 -8.18 18.30
CA VAL A 115 2.27 -8.43 19.73
C VAL A 115 1.33 -9.46 20.32
N SER A 116 0.02 -9.35 20.10
CA SER A 116 -1.00 -10.26 20.66
C SER A 116 -0.89 -11.68 20.11
N ASN A 117 -0.38 -11.84 18.89
CA ASN A 117 -0.14 -13.15 18.28
C ASN A 117 1.29 -13.68 18.53
N ASN A 118 2.09 -12.99 19.36
CA ASN A 118 3.47 -13.35 19.67
C ASN A 118 4.35 -13.60 18.44
N TYR A 119 4.18 -12.76 17.38
CA TYR A 119 5.02 -12.89 16.20
C TYR A 119 6.48 -12.57 16.52
N PRO A 120 7.44 -13.32 15.96
CA PRO A 120 8.86 -13.11 16.21
C PRO A 120 9.31 -11.72 15.74
N ASN A 121 8.77 -11.23 14.63
CA ASN A 121 9.00 -9.88 14.14
C ASN A 121 7.80 -9.01 14.47
N GLN A 122 8.02 -8.04 15.36
CA GLN A 122 6.96 -7.12 15.79
C GLN A 122 7.14 -5.71 15.22
N ARG A 123 8.05 -5.53 14.27
CA ARG A 123 8.21 -4.26 13.56
C ARG A 123 7.22 -4.17 12.42
N VAL A 124 6.47 -3.07 12.37
CA VAL A 124 5.46 -2.84 11.32
C VAL A 124 6.11 -2.22 10.09
N HIS A 125 5.96 -2.87 8.95
CA HIS A 125 6.45 -2.40 7.66
C HIS A 125 5.28 -2.13 6.72
N ILE A 126 4.97 -0.86 6.49
CA ILE A 126 3.87 -0.43 5.61
C ILE A 126 4.35 -0.44 4.16
N VAL A 127 3.71 -1.22 3.31
CA VAL A 127 3.99 -1.27 1.87
C VAL A 127 3.15 -0.24 1.12
N THR A 128 1.83 -0.20 1.38
CA THR A 128 0.93 0.79 0.75
C THR A 128 0.25 1.65 1.81
N ARG A 129 -0.06 2.89 1.46
CA ARG A 129 -0.76 3.84 2.34
C ARG A 129 -2.03 4.32 1.70
N LEU A 130 -3.00 4.63 2.55
CA LEU A 130 -4.22 5.37 2.22
C LEU A 130 -4.26 6.65 3.06
N ASP A 131 -4.98 7.66 2.58
CA ASP A 131 -5.27 8.86 3.35
C ASP A 131 -6.17 8.50 4.56
N LYS A 132 -6.21 9.36 5.58
CA LYS A 132 -6.95 9.11 6.83
C LYS A 132 -8.39 8.65 6.56
N ASP A 133 -9.10 9.40 5.74
CA ASP A 133 -10.52 9.20 5.49
C ASP A 133 -10.81 8.41 4.19
N THR A 134 -9.78 7.84 3.56
CA THR A 134 -9.91 6.84 2.51
C THR A 134 -9.99 5.45 3.12
N SER A 135 -10.99 4.67 2.72
CA SER A 135 -11.17 3.27 3.12
C SER A 135 -10.60 2.27 2.11
N GLY A 136 -10.50 0.99 2.50
CA GLY A 136 -10.13 -0.10 1.62
C GLY A 136 -8.76 -0.71 1.87
N LEU A 137 -8.26 -1.43 0.89
CA LEU A 137 -7.12 -2.35 1.05
C LEU A 137 -5.78 -1.66 1.30
N MET A 138 -5.10 -2.11 2.35
CA MET A 138 -3.72 -1.75 2.67
C MET A 138 -2.86 -2.99 2.81
N LEU A 139 -1.61 -2.92 2.31
CA LEU A 139 -0.62 -3.98 2.37
C LEU A 139 0.49 -3.62 3.37
N PHE A 140 0.81 -4.60 4.22
CA PHE A 140 1.93 -4.58 5.15
C PHE A 140 2.85 -5.77 4.87
N ALA A 141 4.14 -5.61 5.11
CA ALA A 141 5.08 -6.70 5.21
C ALA A 141 5.34 -7.01 6.69
N LYS A 142 5.40 -8.30 7.03
CA LYS A 142 5.56 -8.77 8.42
C LYS A 142 7.01 -8.73 8.89
N HIS A 143 7.95 -8.45 8.00
CA HIS A 143 9.38 -8.30 8.30
C HIS A 143 10.11 -7.50 7.21
N GLY A 144 11.29 -6.98 7.55
CA GLY A 144 12.06 -6.08 6.67
C GLY A 144 12.53 -6.70 5.37
N TYR A 145 12.76 -8.02 5.32
CA TYR A 145 13.13 -8.69 4.07
C TYR A 145 11.95 -8.72 3.08
N ALA A 146 10.75 -9.05 3.55
CA ALA A 146 9.54 -8.98 2.70
C ALA A 146 9.29 -7.54 2.23
N HIS A 147 9.45 -6.54 3.11
CA HIS A 147 9.32 -5.13 2.74
C HIS A 147 10.33 -4.73 1.66
N ALA A 148 11.61 -5.08 1.81
CA ALA A 148 12.64 -4.75 0.83
C ALA A 148 12.38 -5.39 -0.54
N ARG A 149 11.78 -6.58 -0.59
CA ARG A 149 11.38 -7.23 -1.85
C ARG A 149 10.18 -6.54 -2.50
N MET A 150 9.25 -6.00 -1.71
CA MET A 150 8.13 -5.20 -2.23
C MET A 150 8.56 -3.82 -2.72
N ASP A 151 9.64 -3.24 -2.17
CA ASP A 151 10.17 -1.95 -2.63
C ASP A 151 10.48 -1.93 -4.13
N LYS A 152 10.96 -3.05 -4.70
CA LYS A 152 11.18 -3.16 -6.15
C LYS A 152 9.88 -2.98 -6.92
N GLN A 153 8.80 -3.63 -6.47
CA GLN A 153 7.50 -3.51 -7.12
C GLN A 153 6.91 -2.11 -6.96
N LEU A 154 7.15 -1.46 -5.82
CA LEU A 154 6.76 -0.05 -5.62
C LEU A 154 7.50 0.89 -6.59
N GLN A 155 8.82 0.71 -6.75
CA GLN A 155 9.64 1.52 -7.68
C GLN A 155 9.24 1.28 -9.14
N GLN A 156 8.96 0.04 -9.51
CA GLN A 156 8.51 -0.37 -10.86
C GLN A 156 7.02 -0.06 -11.10
N LYS A 157 6.28 0.40 -10.08
CA LYS A 157 4.84 0.65 -10.13
C LYS A 157 4.02 -0.57 -10.55
N SER A 158 4.48 -1.76 -10.20
CA SER A 158 3.82 -3.02 -10.54
C SER A 158 2.76 -3.45 -9.51
N ILE A 159 2.72 -2.83 -8.33
CA ILE A 159 1.59 -2.97 -7.40
C ILE A 159 0.41 -2.18 -7.97
N LYS A 160 -0.65 -2.89 -8.33
CA LYS A 160 -1.87 -2.31 -8.91
C LYS A 160 -2.87 -2.02 -7.81
N LYS A 161 -3.42 -0.81 -7.82
CA LYS A 161 -4.46 -0.37 -6.88
C LYS A 161 -5.60 0.24 -7.65
N HIS A 162 -6.80 -0.32 -7.47
CA HIS A 162 -8.01 0.21 -8.04
C HIS A 162 -8.90 0.80 -6.95
N TYR A 163 -9.51 1.92 -7.26
CA TYR A 163 -10.36 2.64 -6.34
C TYR A 163 -11.73 2.90 -6.97
N TYR A 164 -12.77 2.75 -6.17
CA TYR A 164 -14.03 3.40 -6.49
C TYR A 164 -14.07 4.79 -5.88
N ALA A 165 -14.55 5.75 -6.66
CA ALA A 165 -14.84 7.10 -6.20
C ALA A 165 -16.21 7.56 -6.71
N LEU A 166 -16.95 8.32 -5.87
CA LEU A 166 -18.07 9.12 -6.29
C LEU A 166 -17.57 10.54 -6.51
N VAL A 167 -17.70 11.03 -7.74
CA VAL A 167 -17.31 12.40 -8.13
C VAL A 167 -18.55 13.19 -8.51
N GLU A 168 -18.55 14.51 -8.26
CA GLU A 168 -19.70 15.36 -8.56
C GLU A 168 -19.33 16.57 -9.40
N GLY A 169 -20.25 17.00 -10.23
CA GLY A 169 -20.15 18.20 -11.06
C GLY A 169 -20.88 18.06 -12.38
N ASP A 170 -20.95 19.19 -13.09
CA ASP A 170 -21.66 19.27 -14.36
C ASP A 170 -20.75 18.96 -15.57
N THR A 171 -19.44 18.82 -15.33
CA THR A 171 -18.48 18.42 -16.35
C THR A 171 -18.81 17.02 -16.87
N LYS A 172 -18.98 16.90 -18.17
CA LYS A 172 -19.13 15.60 -18.82
C LYS A 172 -17.85 14.79 -18.64
N LEU A 173 -18.01 13.55 -18.20
CA LEU A 173 -16.91 12.60 -18.09
C LEU A 173 -17.03 11.58 -19.22
N GLU A 174 -15.95 11.33 -19.94
CA GLU A 174 -15.90 10.27 -20.94
C GLU A 174 -15.95 8.89 -20.29
N GLU A 175 -16.35 7.86 -21.02
CA GLU A 175 -16.45 6.48 -20.50
C GLU A 175 -15.14 5.98 -19.91
N GLN A 176 -14.02 6.43 -20.46
CA GLN A 176 -12.68 6.18 -19.92
C GLN A 176 -11.74 7.33 -20.27
N GLY A 177 -10.74 7.55 -19.43
CA GLY A 177 -9.79 8.63 -19.66
C GLY A 177 -8.57 8.56 -18.76
N GLU A 178 -7.64 9.46 -19.03
CA GLU A 178 -6.40 9.59 -18.27
C GLU A 178 -6.21 11.04 -17.81
N ILE A 179 -5.72 11.21 -16.58
CA ILE A 179 -5.35 12.51 -16.02
C ILE A 179 -3.85 12.48 -15.79
N ILE A 180 -3.11 13.17 -16.64
CA ILE A 180 -1.65 13.31 -16.53
C ILE A 180 -1.36 14.77 -16.20
N ALA A 181 -1.28 15.07 -14.90
CA ALA A 181 -1.12 16.42 -14.41
C ALA A 181 -0.18 16.44 -13.19
N PRO A 182 0.93 17.21 -13.22
CA PRO A 182 1.89 17.23 -12.11
C PRO A 182 1.26 17.82 -10.84
N ILE A 183 1.55 17.20 -9.70
CA ILE A 183 1.01 17.60 -8.39
C ILE A 183 2.11 18.22 -7.53
N ALA A 184 1.87 19.44 -7.08
CA ALA A 184 2.70 20.19 -6.14
C ALA A 184 2.00 20.37 -4.79
N ARG A 185 2.78 20.76 -3.76
CA ARG A 185 2.21 21.30 -2.51
C ARG A 185 1.57 22.64 -2.83
N ASP A 186 0.44 22.92 -2.22
CA ASP A 186 -0.16 24.26 -2.29
C ASP A 186 0.72 25.25 -1.51
N VAL A 187 0.86 26.46 -2.03
CA VAL A 187 1.69 27.49 -1.39
C VAL A 187 0.99 28.10 -0.18
N ASP A 188 -0.34 28.11 -0.20
CA ASP A 188 -1.19 28.72 0.81
C ASP A 188 -1.66 27.73 1.89
N SER A 189 -1.25 26.44 1.78
CA SER A 189 -1.66 25.39 2.70
C SER A 189 -0.57 24.34 2.93
N ILE A 190 -0.41 23.96 4.19
CA ILE A 190 0.48 22.85 4.56
C ILE A 190 -0.13 21.47 4.25
N ILE A 191 -1.45 21.39 4.06
CA ILE A 191 -2.21 20.16 3.88
C ILE A 191 -2.51 19.91 2.40
N THR A 192 -3.03 20.93 1.69
CA THR A 192 -3.54 20.76 0.34
C THR A 192 -2.44 20.55 -0.71
N ARG A 193 -2.86 19.96 -1.81
CA ARG A 193 -2.05 19.77 -3.02
C ARG A 193 -2.81 20.40 -4.19
N ARG A 194 -2.10 20.77 -5.24
CA ARG A 194 -2.71 21.32 -6.46
C ARG A 194 -1.99 20.83 -7.70
N VAL A 195 -2.69 20.82 -8.83
CA VAL A 195 -2.04 20.67 -10.13
C VAL A 195 -1.23 21.93 -10.42
N HIS A 196 0.07 21.75 -10.66
CA HIS A 196 0.97 22.84 -11.01
C HIS A 196 2.20 22.31 -11.74
N LYS A 197 2.71 23.07 -12.72
CA LYS A 197 3.86 22.72 -13.58
C LYS A 197 5.16 22.38 -12.83
N SER A 198 5.36 22.94 -11.63
CA SER A 198 6.52 22.62 -10.76
C SER A 198 6.32 21.36 -9.94
N GLY A 199 5.17 20.68 -10.08
CA GLY A 199 4.84 19.47 -9.32
C GLY A 199 5.57 18.22 -9.80
N LYS A 200 5.41 17.17 -9.02
CA LYS A 200 5.89 15.84 -9.39
C LYS A 200 4.92 15.19 -10.37
N TYR A 201 5.45 14.52 -11.39
CA TYR A 201 4.65 13.73 -12.33
C TYR A 201 3.64 12.85 -11.60
N ALA A 202 2.37 12.93 -12.01
CA ALA A 202 1.26 12.15 -11.52
C ALA A 202 0.38 11.69 -12.67
N HIS A 203 -0.07 10.43 -12.62
CA HIS A 203 -0.85 9.79 -13.66
C HIS A 203 -1.94 8.91 -13.02
N THR A 204 -3.18 9.18 -13.39
CA THR A 204 -4.39 8.48 -12.95
C THR A 204 -5.20 8.12 -14.22
N SER A 205 -5.61 6.87 -14.37
CA SER A 205 -6.61 6.51 -15.37
C SER A 205 -7.93 6.14 -14.69
N TYR A 206 -9.03 6.33 -15.38
CA TYR A 206 -10.37 6.03 -14.88
C TYR A 206 -11.27 5.41 -15.93
N ARG A 207 -12.29 4.72 -15.46
CA ARG A 207 -13.42 4.23 -16.24
C ARG A 207 -14.72 4.62 -15.53
N LEU A 208 -15.65 5.22 -16.26
CA LEU A 208 -17.00 5.51 -15.76
C LEU A 208 -17.75 4.18 -15.55
N VAL A 209 -18.22 3.96 -14.33
CA VAL A 209 -18.99 2.76 -13.96
C VAL A 209 -20.48 3.04 -14.03
N ALA A 210 -20.90 4.18 -13.50
CA ALA A 210 -22.30 4.62 -13.57
C ALA A 210 -22.38 6.15 -13.58
N ASP A 211 -23.38 6.66 -14.30
CA ASP A 211 -23.70 8.08 -14.36
C ASP A 211 -25.09 8.31 -13.75
N TYR A 212 -25.13 9.05 -12.66
CA TYR A 212 -26.35 9.48 -11.96
C TYR A 212 -26.66 10.97 -12.19
N GLY A 213 -26.22 11.52 -13.32
CA GLY A 213 -26.34 12.93 -13.67
C GLY A 213 -25.20 13.75 -13.07
N ARG A 214 -25.47 14.54 -12.03
CA ARG A 214 -24.44 15.35 -11.37
C ARG A 214 -23.39 14.50 -10.65
N VAL A 215 -23.75 13.31 -10.16
CA VAL A 215 -22.85 12.37 -9.49
C VAL A 215 -22.48 11.21 -10.41
N LYS A 216 -21.22 10.81 -10.39
CA LYS A 216 -20.71 9.72 -11.22
C LYS A 216 -19.88 8.76 -10.36
N LEU A 217 -20.09 7.45 -10.55
CA LEU A 217 -19.24 6.42 -9.97
C LEU A 217 -18.13 6.08 -10.97
N VAL A 218 -16.89 6.16 -10.52
CA VAL A 218 -15.72 5.87 -11.35
C VAL A 218 -14.83 4.79 -10.71
N ASP A 219 -14.32 3.90 -11.56
CA ASP A 219 -13.24 2.95 -11.23
C ASP A 219 -11.91 3.55 -11.68
N ILE A 220 -10.98 3.70 -10.76
CA ILE A 220 -9.75 4.47 -10.93
C ILE A 220 -8.55 3.56 -10.75
N ASN A 221 -7.61 3.60 -11.69
CA ASN A 221 -6.32 2.95 -11.57
C ASN A 221 -5.21 3.99 -11.35
N LEU A 222 -4.43 3.82 -10.28
CA LEU A 222 -3.31 4.69 -9.94
C LEU A 222 -1.99 4.19 -10.54
N HIS A 223 -1.43 4.93 -11.49
CA HIS A 223 -0.09 4.68 -12.05
C HIS A 223 1.02 5.34 -11.23
N THR A 224 0.68 6.31 -10.40
CA THR A 224 1.56 6.98 -9.43
C THR A 224 0.82 7.15 -8.10
N GLY A 225 1.53 7.37 -7.00
CA GLY A 225 0.95 7.52 -5.65
C GLY A 225 1.38 8.84 -5.00
N ARG A 226 0.93 10.00 -5.52
CA ARG A 226 1.16 11.29 -4.85
C ARG A 226 0.12 11.50 -3.77
N THR A 227 0.47 12.28 -2.75
CA THR A 227 -0.48 12.65 -1.69
C THR A 227 -1.72 13.29 -2.32
N HIS A 228 -2.91 12.83 -1.93
CA HIS A 228 -4.21 13.28 -2.39
C HIS A 228 -4.41 13.19 -3.93
N GLN A 229 -3.66 12.33 -4.62
CA GLN A 229 -3.60 12.37 -6.09
C GLN A 229 -4.97 12.29 -6.76
N ILE A 230 -5.81 11.31 -6.40
CA ILE A 230 -7.15 11.14 -6.98
C ILE A 230 -8.00 12.39 -6.72
N ARG A 231 -8.02 12.85 -5.47
CA ARG A 231 -8.77 14.02 -5.00
C ARG A 231 -8.40 15.27 -5.82
N VAL A 232 -7.10 15.54 -5.94
CA VAL A 232 -6.56 16.69 -6.70
C VAL A 232 -6.85 16.59 -8.19
N HIS A 233 -6.68 15.41 -8.77
CA HIS A 233 -6.90 15.20 -10.21
C HIS A 233 -8.36 15.41 -10.59
N PHE A 234 -9.30 14.84 -9.83
CA PHE A 234 -10.72 15.02 -10.14
C PHE A 234 -11.22 16.43 -9.80
N ALA A 235 -10.75 17.05 -8.72
CA ALA A 235 -11.06 18.47 -8.46
C ALA A 235 -10.53 19.38 -9.59
N HIS A 236 -9.36 19.09 -10.16
CA HIS A 236 -8.81 19.82 -11.32
C HIS A 236 -9.68 19.71 -12.58
N LEU A 237 -10.40 18.60 -12.75
CA LEU A 237 -11.39 18.44 -13.82
C LEU A 237 -12.73 19.14 -13.55
N GLY A 238 -12.90 19.79 -12.40
CA GLY A 238 -14.18 20.32 -11.94
C GLY A 238 -15.16 19.25 -11.47
N LEU A 239 -14.64 18.08 -11.06
CA LEU A 239 -15.36 16.92 -10.57
C LEU A 239 -14.80 16.47 -9.21
N PRO A 240 -14.82 17.29 -8.15
CA PRO A 240 -14.35 16.89 -6.84
C PRO A 240 -15.07 15.61 -6.35
N LEU A 241 -14.46 14.87 -5.44
CA LEU A 241 -15.09 13.70 -4.84
C LEU A 241 -16.18 14.15 -3.86
N LEU A 242 -17.30 13.44 -3.84
CA LEU A 242 -18.33 13.65 -2.81
C LEU A 242 -17.72 13.58 -1.41
N GLY A 243 -18.18 14.45 -0.52
CA GLY A 243 -17.73 14.49 0.87
C GLY A 243 -16.30 15.03 1.07
N ASP A 244 -15.62 15.41 0.01
CA ASP A 244 -14.25 15.95 0.08
C ASP A 244 -14.28 17.48 0.23
N ASP A 245 -14.57 17.96 1.44
CA ASP A 245 -14.62 19.38 1.79
C ASP A 245 -13.31 20.11 1.50
N LEU A 246 -12.17 19.41 1.62
CA LEU A 246 -10.84 19.98 1.38
C LEU A 246 -10.62 20.39 -0.09
N TYR A 247 -11.28 19.73 -1.03
CA TYR A 247 -11.18 19.96 -2.47
C TYR A 247 -12.49 20.38 -3.13
N GLY A 248 -13.49 20.77 -2.33
CA GLY A 248 -14.73 21.37 -2.82
C GLY A 248 -15.84 20.38 -3.13
N GLY A 249 -15.77 19.16 -2.61
CA GLY A 249 -16.86 18.19 -2.67
C GLY A 249 -18.00 18.55 -1.73
N SER A 250 -19.25 18.27 -2.15
CA SER A 250 -20.44 18.53 -1.36
C SER A 250 -20.65 17.49 -0.28
N LEU A 251 -21.25 17.90 0.85
CA LEU A 251 -21.68 17.03 1.95
C LEU A 251 -23.19 16.64 1.85
N ASP A 252 -23.87 17.05 0.77
CA ASP A 252 -25.33 16.96 0.66
C ASP A 252 -25.87 15.54 0.42
N TYR A 253 -24.99 14.57 0.19
CA TYR A 253 -25.36 13.20 -0.14
C TYR A 253 -25.25 12.21 1.02
N GLY A 254 -24.95 12.70 2.24
CA GLY A 254 -24.86 11.87 3.45
C GLY A 254 -23.54 11.11 3.63
N ILE A 255 -22.49 11.52 2.90
CA ILE A 255 -21.12 11.08 3.11
C ILE A 255 -20.27 12.28 3.51
N GLU A 256 -19.64 12.22 4.70
CA GLU A 256 -18.90 13.35 5.32
C GLU A 256 -17.37 13.19 5.19
N ARG A 257 -16.94 12.39 4.23
CA ARG A 257 -15.54 12.15 3.90
C ARG A 257 -15.41 11.99 2.39
N GLN A 258 -14.19 12.13 1.88
CA GLN A 258 -13.98 11.79 0.48
C GLN A 258 -14.54 10.41 0.15
N ALA A 259 -15.49 10.34 -0.77
CA ALA A 259 -16.05 9.09 -1.28
C ALA A 259 -15.00 8.36 -2.14
N LEU A 260 -14.04 7.74 -1.45
CA LEU A 260 -12.89 7.05 -2.03
C LEU A 260 -12.61 5.76 -1.29
N HIS A 261 -12.56 4.64 -2.03
CA HIS A 261 -12.36 3.31 -1.47
C HIS A 261 -11.40 2.49 -2.35
N CYS A 262 -10.32 1.97 -1.77
CA CYS A 262 -9.40 1.06 -2.45
C CYS A 262 -10.00 -0.35 -2.50
N HIS A 263 -10.77 -0.65 -3.54
CA HIS A 263 -11.53 -1.90 -3.61
C HIS A 263 -10.74 -3.10 -4.13
N ARG A 264 -9.60 -2.86 -4.82
CA ARG A 264 -8.76 -3.95 -5.33
C ARG A 264 -7.28 -3.62 -5.22
N LEU A 265 -6.52 -4.59 -4.75
CA LEU A 265 -5.07 -4.55 -4.62
C LEU A 265 -4.48 -5.80 -5.27
N ALA A 266 -3.51 -5.63 -6.19
CA ALA A 266 -2.81 -6.75 -6.79
C ALA A 266 -1.29 -6.52 -6.80
N PHE A 267 -0.54 -7.57 -6.50
CA PHE A 267 0.92 -7.59 -6.50
C PHE A 267 1.44 -9.00 -6.81
N ILE A 268 2.70 -9.11 -7.19
CA ILE A 268 3.35 -10.42 -7.31
C ILE A 268 4.00 -10.76 -5.97
N ASP A 269 3.64 -11.87 -5.37
CA ASP A 269 4.36 -12.37 -4.21
C ASP A 269 5.83 -12.64 -4.60
N PRO A 270 6.79 -11.90 -4.01
CA PRO A 270 8.18 -12.02 -4.43
C PRO A 270 8.82 -13.36 -4.03
N PHE A 271 8.21 -14.14 -3.14
CA PHE A 271 8.70 -15.45 -2.68
C PHE A 271 8.16 -16.57 -3.57
N THR A 272 6.85 -16.64 -3.77
CA THR A 272 6.19 -17.68 -4.55
C THR A 272 6.07 -17.38 -6.04
N LYS A 273 6.29 -16.10 -6.45
CA LYS A 273 6.11 -15.59 -7.82
C LYS A 273 4.66 -15.63 -8.32
N LYS A 274 3.71 -15.90 -7.47
CA LYS A 274 2.29 -15.91 -7.80
C LYS A 274 1.71 -14.50 -7.77
N GLU A 275 0.76 -14.24 -8.66
CA GLU A 275 -0.05 -13.03 -8.57
C GLU A 275 -1.04 -13.17 -7.42
N MET A 276 -1.00 -12.20 -6.52
CA MET A 276 -1.92 -12.05 -5.40
C MET A 276 -2.91 -10.95 -5.75
N VAL A 277 -4.20 -11.27 -5.67
CA VAL A 277 -5.29 -10.32 -5.96
C VAL A 277 -6.27 -10.36 -4.80
N HIS A 278 -6.45 -9.21 -4.17
CA HIS A 278 -7.39 -9.04 -3.06
C HIS A 278 -8.44 -8.00 -3.43
N ALA A 279 -9.66 -8.21 -2.96
CA ALA A 279 -10.77 -7.29 -3.14
C ALA A 279 -11.47 -7.06 -1.79
N SER A 280 -12.09 -5.90 -1.63
CA SER A 280 -12.95 -5.56 -0.50
C SER A 280 -14.27 -4.99 -1.00
N SER A 281 -15.34 -5.24 -0.24
CA SER A 281 -16.63 -4.59 -0.45
C SER A 281 -16.56 -3.11 -0.14
N LEU A 282 -17.46 -2.34 -0.71
CA LEU A 282 -17.64 -0.94 -0.33
C LEU A 282 -18.06 -0.82 1.14
N THR A 283 -17.88 0.34 1.71
CA THR A 283 -18.36 0.67 3.06
C THR A 283 -19.83 1.05 3.02
N ASP A 284 -20.57 0.84 4.11
CA ASP A 284 -22.01 1.08 4.22
C ASP A 284 -22.42 2.52 3.83
N ASP A 285 -21.61 3.52 4.22
CA ASP A 285 -21.83 4.92 3.85
C ASP A 285 -21.76 5.12 2.34
N PHE A 286 -20.79 4.48 1.69
CA PHE A 286 -20.59 4.56 0.24
C PHE A 286 -21.74 3.85 -0.52
N GLU A 287 -22.13 2.64 -0.07
CA GLU A 287 -23.24 1.88 -0.65
C GLU A 287 -24.58 2.61 -0.47
N THR A 288 -24.82 3.22 0.69
CA THR A 288 -26.01 4.01 0.97
C THR A 288 -26.16 5.16 -0.01
N VAL A 289 -25.10 5.89 -0.31
CA VAL A 289 -25.11 6.95 -1.32
C VAL A 289 -25.48 6.40 -2.68
N ILE A 290 -24.88 5.31 -3.13
CA ILE A 290 -25.19 4.68 -4.42
C ILE A 290 -26.67 4.27 -4.50
N MET A 291 -27.20 3.61 -3.47
CA MET A 291 -28.63 3.21 -3.43
C MET A 291 -29.55 4.41 -3.53
N ASN A 292 -29.26 5.50 -2.78
CA ASN A 292 -30.06 6.72 -2.82
C ASN A 292 -30.01 7.43 -4.20
N LEU A 293 -28.89 7.35 -4.91
CA LEU A 293 -28.75 7.90 -6.25
C LEU A 293 -29.51 7.07 -7.30
N GLN A 294 -29.55 5.76 -7.14
CA GLN A 294 -30.32 4.87 -8.03
C GLN A 294 -31.81 5.10 -7.91
N THR A 295 -32.34 5.24 -6.69
CA THR A 295 -33.79 5.47 -6.45
C THR A 295 -34.27 6.85 -6.90
N LYS A 296 -33.41 7.84 -7.06
CA LYS A 296 -33.77 9.17 -7.57
C LYS A 296 -33.79 9.25 -9.11
N LYS A 297 -33.31 8.21 -9.79
CA LYS A 297 -33.22 8.16 -11.25
C LYS A 297 -34.46 7.50 -11.89
N ASP A 298 -35.22 6.73 -11.09
CA ASP A 298 -36.53 6.14 -11.42
C ASP A 298 -37.67 7.14 -11.13
#